data_9a736809ed57ddc3c15802bca0746633
#
_entry.id   9a736809ed57ddc3c15802bca0746633
#
_cell.length_a   1.000
_cell.length_b   1.000
_cell.length_c   1.000
_cell.angle_alpha   90.00
_cell.angle_beta   90.00
_cell.angle_gamma   90.00
#
_symmetry.space_group_name_H-M   'P 1'
#
loop_
_entity.id
_entity.type
_entity.pdbx_description
1 polymer ?
#
loop_
_entity_poly.entity_id
_entity_poly.type
_entity_poly.pdbx_seq_one_letter_code
_entity_poly.pdbx_strand_id
1 'polypeptide(L)' 'MPQETLRLRLDQMLVQRGLAITRAQAERLVMAGEVLVDGQPVSQPSRRLALDVR' A
#
# COMPACT_ATOMS: atom_id res chain seq x y z
N MET A 1 17.47 18.98 9.63
CA MET A 1 16.32 18.72 8.79
C MET A 1 15.53 17.53 9.31
N PRO A 2 14.33 17.76 9.68
CA PRO A 2 13.56 16.63 10.14
C PRO A 2 13.39 15.61 9.02
N GLN A 3 13.45 14.39 9.40
CA GLN A 3 13.24 13.32 8.49
C GLN A 3 11.77 13.22 8.15
N GLU A 4 11.44 13.52 6.94
CA GLU A 4 10.07 13.39 6.50
C GLU A 4 9.76 11.91 6.32
N THR A 5 8.71 11.47 6.93
CA THR A 5 8.23 10.14 6.65
C THR A 5 7.53 10.17 5.30
N LEU A 6 8.10 9.52 4.33
CA LEU A 6 7.48 9.43 3.02
C LEU A 6 6.26 8.56 3.09
N ARG A 7 5.21 9.01 2.44
CA ARG A 7 3.95 8.28 2.42
C ARG A 7 3.58 7.98 0.99
N LEU A 8 3.23 6.75 0.76
CA LEU A 8 2.78 6.29 -0.54
C LEU A 8 1.36 5.79 -0.43
N ARG A 9 0.62 5.90 -1.51
CA ARG A 9 -0.65 5.23 -1.62
C ARG A 9 -0.42 3.73 -1.50
N LEU A 10 -1.38 3.05 -0.93
CA LEU A 10 -1.24 1.61 -0.72
C LEU A 10 -1.04 0.88 -2.04
N ASP A 11 -1.81 1.22 -3.06
CA ASP A 11 -1.66 0.59 -4.37
C ASP A 11 -0.26 0.82 -4.94
N GLN A 12 0.26 2.02 -4.79
CA GLN A 12 1.59 2.33 -5.27
C GLN A 12 2.65 1.57 -4.49
N MET A 13 2.44 1.43 -3.18
CA MET A 13 3.37 0.69 -2.34
C MET A 13 3.44 -0.77 -2.72
N LEU A 14 2.30 -1.37 -3.07
CA LEU A 14 2.29 -2.76 -3.49
C LEU A 14 3.10 -2.97 -4.76
N VAL A 15 3.01 -2.04 -5.70
CA VAL A 15 3.80 -2.14 -6.92
C VAL A 15 5.29 -1.99 -6.58
N GLN A 16 5.62 -1.04 -5.74
CA GLN A 16 7.00 -0.78 -5.40
C GLN A 16 7.65 -1.98 -4.71
N ARG A 17 6.89 -2.70 -3.91
CA ARG A 17 7.40 -3.87 -3.19
C ARG A 17 7.34 -5.15 -3.99
N GLY A 18 6.88 -5.08 -5.23
CA GLY A 18 6.82 -6.25 -6.08
C GLY A 18 5.65 -7.18 -5.78
N LEU A 19 4.69 -6.72 -4.99
CA LEU A 19 3.53 -7.53 -4.67
C LEU A 19 2.45 -7.43 -5.73
N ALA A 20 2.54 -6.42 -6.59
CA ALA A 20 1.66 -6.25 -7.72
C ALA A 20 2.49 -5.75 -8.89
N ILE A 21 2.06 -6.07 -10.10
CA ILE A 21 2.78 -5.68 -11.30
C ILE A 21 2.39 -4.29 -11.75
N THR A 22 1.11 -3.96 -11.61
CA THR A 22 0.58 -2.65 -12.01
C THR A 22 -0.27 -2.10 -10.90
N ARG A 23 -0.54 -0.78 -10.98
CA ARG A 23 -1.42 -0.16 -10.01
C ARG A 23 -2.83 -0.73 -10.09
N ALA A 24 -3.29 -1.03 -11.30
CA ALA A 24 -4.62 -1.60 -11.46
C ALA A 24 -4.72 -2.94 -10.73
N GLN A 25 -3.68 -3.76 -10.84
CA GLN A 25 -3.66 -5.01 -10.11
C GLN A 25 -3.62 -4.77 -8.61
N ALA A 26 -2.81 -3.81 -8.18
CA ALA A 26 -2.72 -3.49 -6.76
C ALA A 26 -4.07 -3.04 -6.21
N GLU A 27 -4.79 -2.22 -6.97
CA GLU A 27 -6.10 -1.77 -6.54
C GLU A 27 -7.06 -2.93 -6.36
N ARG A 28 -7.01 -3.88 -7.28
CA ARG A 28 -7.89 -5.05 -7.17
C ARG A 28 -7.56 -5.89 -5.95
N LEU A 29 -6.27 -6.06 -5.67
CA LEU A 29 -5.87 -6.81 -4.48
C LEU A 29 -6.37 -6.14 -3.21
N VAL A 30 -6.24 -4.83 -3.14
CA VAL A 30 -6.70 -4.09 -1.97
C VAL A 30 -8.21 -4.20 -1.82
N MET A 31 -8.93 -4.00 -2.90
CA MET A 31 -10.39 -4.02 -2.84
C MET A 31 -10.93 -5.42 -2.57
N ALA A 32 -10.17 -6.44 -2.90
CA ALA A 32 -10.55 -7.81 -2.59
C ALA A 32 -10.30 -8.18 -1.12
N GLY A 33 -9.71 -7.26 -0.35
CA GLY A 33 -9.43 -7.54 1.05
C GLY A 33 -8.24 -8.43 1.29
N GLU A 34 -7.36 -8.56 0.29
CA GLU A 34 -6.22 -9.46 0.40
C GLU A 34 -4.97 -8.79 0.92
N VAL A 35 -5.03 -7.49 1.18
CA VAL A 35 -3.89 -6.73 1.65
C VAL A 35 -4.09 -6.41 3.12
N LEU A 36 -3.12 -6.77 3.92
CA LEU A 36 -3.15 -6.49 5.35
C LEU A 36 -2.12 -5.43 5.68
N VAL A 37 -2.49 -4.50 6.52
CA VAL A 37 -1.58 -3.51 7.09
C VAL A 37 -1.65 -3.67 8.59
N ASP A 38 -0.53 -4.03 9.18
CA ASP A 38 -0.46 -4.30 10.63
C ASP A 38 -1.49 -5.33 11.05
N GLY A 39 -1.68 -6.34 10.21
CA GLY A 39 -2.60 -7.43 10.52
C GLY A 39 -4.05 -7.16 10.24
N GLN A 40 -4.37 -5.99 9.71
CA GLN A 40 -5.77 -5.63 9.43
C GLN A 40 -5.97 -5.40 7.95
N PRO A 41 -7.07 -5.90 7.39
CA PRO A 41 -7.34 -5.67 5.99
C PRO A 41 -7.65 -4.20 5.72
N VAL A 42 -7.11 -3.71 4.62
CA VAL A 42 -7.35 -2.35 4.16
C VAL A 42 -7.98 -2.44 2.79
N SER A 43 -9.11 -1.77 2.61
CA SER A 43 -9.86 -1.86 1.37
C SER A 43 -9.83 -0.58 0.55
N GLN A 44 -9.02 0.39 0.94
CA GLN A 44 -8.90 1.65 0.20
C GLN A 44 -7.53 1.74 -0.44
N PRO A 45 -7.44 1.59 -1.77
CA PRO A 45 -6.15 1.65 -2.44
C PRO A 45 -5.45 3.00 -2.30
N SER A 46 -6.22 4.06 -2.13
CA SER A 46 -5.66 5.41 -2.01
C SER A 46 -5.15 5.73 -0.62
N ARG A 47 -5.31 4.82 0.33
CA ARG A 47 -4.81 5.07 1.68
C ARG A 47 -3.31 5.24 1.65
N ARG A 48 -2.84 6.25 2.34
CA ARG A 48 -1.41 6.56 2.38
C ARG A 48 -0.80 6.00 3.65
N LEU A 49 0.35 5.38 3.46
CA LEU A 49 1.06 4.73 4.55
C LEU A 49 2.50 5.19 4.56
N ALA A 50 3.12 5.14 5.73
CA ALA A 50 4.54 5.39 5.84
C ALA A 50 5.31 4.25 5.17
N LEU A 51 6.47 4.59 4.61
CA LEU A 51 7.25 3.60 3.87
C LEU A 51 7.75 2.46 4.75
N ASP A 52 7.92 2.70 6.02
CA ASP A 52 8.44 1.68 6.91
C ASP A 52 7.36 0.80 7.53
N VAL A 53 6.15 0.92 7.08
CA VAL A 53 5.07 0.04 7.52
C VAL A 53 5.31 -1.37 6.97
N ARG A 54 5.04 -2.34 7.78
CA ARG A 54 5.22 -3.73 7.42
C ARG A 54 3.96 -4.52 7.52
#